data_146cf6ca26d8b94f2999915f3b75ca91
#
_entry.id   146cf6ca26d8b94f2999915f3b75ca91
#
_cell.length_a   1.000
_cell.length_b   1.000
_cell.length_c   1.000
_cell.angle_alpha   90.00
_cell.angle_beta   90.00
_cell.angle_gamma   90.00
#
_symmetry.space_group_name_H-M   'P 1'
#
loop_
_entity.id
_entity.type
_entity.pdbx_description
1 polymer ?
#
loop_
_entity_poly.entity_id
_entity_poly.type
_entity_poly.pdbx_seq_one_letter_code
_entity_poly.pdbx_strand_id
1 'polypeptide(L)'
;KTKDKVELKNKDLIGFVGAPWTILIYMLNQKSPKDEDIELNLKDKKFIEDLLEVIVRFLKIHINNQIESGATIIQIFDSWAGLLNKKDYDKYIYNPTRDLVNFVKSKKTPVICFPKGISDYKNYVSLVKPDVISIDYNVDPKKISESIDIPVQGGLNPNFLIGDKEE
;
A
#
# COMPACT_ATOMS: atom_id res chain seq x y z
N LYS A 1 13.82 -0.32 20.43
CA LYS A 1 13.09 -0.27 21.73
C LYS A 1 11.82 -1.12 21.76
N THR A 2 11.07 -1.25 20.67
CA THR A 2 9.87 -2.11 20.64
C THR A 2 10.25 -3.58 20.49
N LYS A 3 11.27 -3.90 19.68
CA LYS A 3 11.76 -5.25 19.45
C LYS A 3 12.38 -5.91 20.70
N ASP A 4 12.92 -5.11 21.62
CA ASP A 4 13.61 -5.60 22.82
C ASP A 4 12.65 -5.99 23.96
N LYS A 5 11.34 -5.77 23.79
CA LYS A 5 10.35 -6.22 24.77
C LYS A 5 10.23 -7.73 24.73
N VAL A 6 10.31 -8.36 25.88
CA VAL A 6 10.26 -9.83 26.04
C VAL A 6 9.02 -10.45 25.38
N GLU A 7 7.90 -9.75 25.38
CA GLU A 7 6.62 -10.16 24.78
C GLU A 7 6.66 -10.30 23.24
N LEU A 8 7.66 -9.73 22.58
CA LEU A 8 7.79 -9.74 21.11
C LEU A 8 8.85 -10.73 20.60
N LYS A 9 9.50 -11.49 21.47
CA LYS A 9 10.60 -12.41 21.07
C LYS A 9 10.20 -13.45 20.02
N ASN A 10 8.91 -13.82 19.95
CA ASN A 10 8.36 -14.79 19.02
C ASN A 10 7.26 -14.19 18.13
N LYS A 11 7.30 -12.88 17.89
CA LYS A 11 6.31 -12.18 17.05
C LYS A 11 7.01 -11.34 16.01
N ASP A 12 6.38 -11.19 14.87
CA ASP A 12 6.82 -10.27 13.83
C ASP A 12 6.35 -8.84 14.11
N LEU A 13 7.13 -7.88 13.64
CA LEU A 13 6.80 -6.47 13.69
C LEU A 13 6.59 -5.96 12.26
N ILE A 14 5.36 -5.58 11.95
CA ILE A 14 5.03 -4.99 10.67
C ILE A 14 5.31 -3.48 10.74
N GLY A 15 6.31 -3.01 9.99
CA GLY A 15 6.46 -1.61 9.66
C GLY A 15 5.51 -1.22 8.54
N PHE A 16 5.10 0.05 8.44
CA PHE A 16 4.20 0.45 7.37
C PHE A 16 4.47 1.87 6.86
N VAL A 17 4.06 2.10 5.61
CA VAL A 17 4.12 3.40 4.94
C VAL A 17 2.90 3.59 4.04
N GLY A 18 2.54 4.84 3.77
CA GLY A 18 1.67 5.17 2.64
C GLY A 18 2.40 4.93 1.33
N ALA A 19 1.70 4.45 0.31
CA ALA A 19 2.24 4.39 -1.05
C ALA A 19 2.51 5.80 -1.60
N PRO A 20 3.41 5.94 -2.59
CA PRO A 20 3.77 7.25 -3.14
C PRO A 20 2.56 8.05 -3.62
N TRP A 21 1.62 7.40 -4.30
CA TRP A 21 0.38 8.03 -4.76
C TRP A 21 -0.49 8.52 -3.59
N THR A 22 -0.69 7.70 -2.58
CA THR A 22 -1.45 8.08 -1.38
C THR A 22 -0.84 9.29 -0.67
N ILE A 23 0.49 9.33 -0.51
CA ILE A 23 1.18 10.48 0.09
C ILE A 23 1.00 11.73 -0.76
N LEU A 24 1.15 11.61 -2.08
CA LEU A 24 0.92 12.71 -3.01
C LEU A 24 -0.48 13.31 -2.85
N ILE A 25 -1.52 12.46 -2.79
CA ILE A 25 -2.90 12.88 -2.59
C ILE A 25 -3.05 13.69 -1.29
N TYR A 26 -2.51 13.21 -0.18
CA TYR A 26 -2.56 13.95 1.08
C TYR A 26 -1.82 15.30 1.00
N MET A 27 -0.68 15.36 0.32
CA MET A 27 0.09 16.60 0.16
C MET A 27 -0.68 17.64 -0.69
N LEU A 28 -1.31 17.21 -1.77
CA LEU A 28 -2.06 18.11 -2.67
C LEU A 28 -3.39 18.58 -2.06
N ASN A 29 -4.09 17.69 -1.37
CA ASN A 29 -5.40 18.03 -0.81
C ASN A 29 -5.34 18.64 0.59
N GLN A 30 -4.20 18.55 1.28
CA GLN A 30 -4.01 19.01 2.68
C GLN A 30 -5.00 18.40 3.69
N LYS A 31 -5.82 17.45 3.27
CA LYS A 31 -6.80 16.71 4.08
C LYS A 31 -7.03 15.32 3.47
N SER A 32 -7.56 14.40 4.27
CA SER A 32 -8.04 13.12 3.75
C SER A 32 -9.18 13.36 2.75
N PRO A 33 -9.13 12.78 1.54
CA PRO A 33 -10.28 12.78 0.66
C PRO A 33 -11.43 12.08 1.39
N LYS A 34 -12.57 12.74 1.50
CA LYS A 34 -13.82 12.07 1.78
C LYS A 34 -14.34 11.62 0.43
N ASP A 35 -15.10 10.57 0.30
CA ASP A 35 -15.64 9.90 -0.88
C ASP A 35 -16.06 10.79 -2.09
N GLU A 36 -15.55 12.00 -2.17
CA GLU A 36 -15.74 12.98 -3.23
C GLU A 36 -14.67 12.77 -4.30
N ASP A 37 -15.06 12.84 -5.56
CA ASP A 37 -14.17 12.86 -6.72
C ASP A 37 -13.03 13.87 -6.48
N ILE A 38 -11.83 13.37 -6.35
CA ILE A 38 -10.65 14.23 -6.30
C ILE A 38 -10.45 14.73 -7.72
N GLU A 39 -10.87 15.95 -8.01
CA GLU A 39 -10.37 16.68 -9.17
C GLU A 39 -8.88 16.94 -8.95
N LEU A 40 -8.11 15.89 -9.17
CA LEU A 40 -6.66 16.04 -9.29
C LEU A 40 -6.41 16.83 -10.55
N ASN A 41 -6.13 18.10 -10.34
CA ASN A 41 -5.68 18.96 -11.41
C ASN A 41 -4.25 18.53 -11.83
N LEU A 42 -4.18 17.35 -12.49
CA LEU A 42 -2.94 16.79 -13.05
C LEU A 42 -2.46 17.60 -14.27
N LYS A 43 -2.75 18.92 -14.33
CA LYS A 43 -2.35 19.77 -15.44
C LYS A 43 -0.85 19.81 -15.62
N ASP A 44 -0.10 19.82 -14.54
CA ASP A 44 1.36 19.75 -14.60
C ASP A 44 1.87 18.33 -14.32
N LYS A 45 1.83 17.49 -15.36
CA LYS A 45 2.31 16.11 -15.26
C LYS A 45 3.76 16.01 -14.85
N LYS A 46 4.60 16.95 -15.29
CA LYS A 46 6.04 16.95 -14.95
C LYS A 46 6.24 17.19 -13.47
N PHE A 47 5.55 18.19 -12.91
CA PHE A 47 5.60 18.47 -11.47
C PHE A 47 5.17 17.26 -10.63
N ILE A 48 4.09 16.57 -11.04
CA ILE A 48 3.60 15.37 -10.34
C ILE A 48 4.65 14.25 -10.36
N GLU A 49 5.29 14.03 -11.50
CA GLU A 49 6.35 13.02 -11.64
C GLU A 49 7.56 13.33 -10.76
N ASP A 50 8.05 14.57 -10.83
CA ASP A 50 9.19 15.01 -10.01
C ASP A 50 8.89 14.89 -8.51
N LEU A 51 7.66 15.23 -8.10
CA LEU A 51 7.23 15.09 -6.72
C LEU A 51 7.13 13.62 -6.28
N LEU A 52 6.62 12.73 -7.14
CA LEU A 52 6.60 11.28 -6.85
C LEU A 52 8.00 10.71 -6.69
N GLU A 53 8.98 11.12 -7.51
CA GLU A 53 10.37 10.69 -7.35
C GLU A 53 10.95 11.13 -6.00
N VAL A 54 10.66 12.36 -5.57
CA VAL A 54 11.07 12.87 -4.26
C VAL A 54 10.42 12.04 -3.14
N ILE A 55 9.11 11.78 -3.23
CA ILE A 55 8.36 10.99 -2.24
C ILE A 55 8.96 9.58 -2.14
N VAL A 56 9.18 8.91 -3.27
CA VAL A 56 9.77 7.55 -3.30
C VAL A 56 11.13 7.53 -2.60
N ARG A 57 11.99 8.52 -2.88
CA ARG A 57 13.31 8.62 -2.23
C ARG A 57 13.19 8.73 -0.71
N PHE A 58 12.32 9.59 -0.20
CA PHE A 58 12.12 9.74 1.24
C PHE A 58 11.46 8.51 1.87
N LEU A 59 10.52 7.87 1.18
CA LEU A 59 9.91 6.63 1.65
C LEU A 59 10.93 5.50 1.77
N LYS A 60 11.88 5.37 0.85
CA LYS A 60 12.99 4.41 0.96
C LYS A 60 13.83 4.64 2.23
N ILE A 61 14.13 5.88 2.56
CA ILE A 61 14.85 6.23 3.80
C ILE A 61 14.01 5.83 5.02
N HIS A 62 12.73 6.18 5.02
CA HIS A 62 11.82 5.87 6.12
C HIS A 62 11.64 4.36 6.32
N ILE A 63 11.46 3.61 5.23
CA ILE A 63 11.39 2.14 5.25
C ILE A 63 12.68 1.53 5.81
N ASN A 64 13.84 2.00 5.34
CA ASN A 64 15.13 1.52 5.86
C ASN A 64 15.24 1.73 7.37
N ASN A 65 14.86 2.90 7.87
CA ASN A 65 14.88 3.19 9.30
C ASN A 65 13.94 2.25 10.10
N GLN A 66 12.78 1.89 9.55
CA GLN A 66 11.87 0.93 10.18
C GLN A 66 12.50 -0.47 10.22
N ILE A 67 13.11 -0.94 9.14
CA ILE A 67 13.78 -2.23 9.07
C ILE A 67 14.95 -2.29 10.07
N GLU A 68 15.80 -1.28 10.10
CA GLU A 68 16.92 -1.18 11.05
C GLU A 68 16.43 -1.10 12.50
N SER A 69 15.26 -0.52 12.74
CA SER A 69 14.60 -0.47 14.04
C SER A 69 13.90 -1.78 14.43
N GLY A 70 13.93 -2.78 13.55
CA GLY A 70 13.47 -4.14 13.82
C GLY A 70 12.14 -4.53 13.21
N ALA A 71 11.61 -3.79 12.23
CA ALA A 71 10.51 -4.27 11.41
C ALA A 71 10.98 -5.49 10.60
N THR A 72 10.20 -6.58 10.66
CA THR A 72 10.48 -7.83 9.97
C THR A 72 9.67 -7.97 8.67
N ILE A 73 8.64 -7.16 8.51
CA ILE A 73 7.76 -7.08 7.34
C ILE A 73 7.45 -5.60 7.11
N ILE A 74 7.29 -5.18 5.84
CA ILE A 74 6.82 -3.83 5.50
C ILE A 74 5.46 -3.93 4.79
N GLN A 75 4.50 -3.11 5.22
CA GLN A 75 3.22 -2.96 4.54
C GLN A 75 3.11 -1.58 3.87
N ILE A 76 2.76 -1.56 2.58
CA ILE A 76 2.57 -0.36 1.78
C ILE A 76 1.07 -0.16 1.55
N PHE A 77 0.52 0.94 2.09
CA PHE A 77 -0.90 1.28 1.98
C PHE A 77 -1.15 2.28 0.86
N ASP A 78 -1.80 1.85 -0.22
CA ASP A 78 -2.29 2.75 -1.26
C ASP A 78 -3.80 2.93 -1.15
N SER A 79 -4.21 3.72 -0.15
CA SER A 79 -5.60 3.94 0.24
C SER A 79 -6.42 4.65 -0.84
N TRP A 80 -5.78 5.31 -1.80
CA TRP A 80 -6.40 6.13 -2.83
C TRP A 80 -6.11 5.66 -4.26
N ALA A 81 -5.59 4.44 -4.43
CA ALA A 81 -5.28 3.87 -5.74
C ALA A 81 -6.51 3.86 -6.66
N GLY A 82 -7.66 3.46 -6.14
CA GLY A 82 -8.91 3.37 -6.91
C GLY A 82 -9.48 4.70 -7.41
N LEU A 83 -8.99 5.84 -6.91
CA LEU A 83 -9.45 7.17 -7.36
C LEU A 83 -8.78 7.63 -8.67
N LEU A 84 -7.68 6.98 -9.06
CA LEU A 84 -6.99 7.33 -10.30
C LEU A 84 -7.65 6.66 -11.51
N ASN A 85 -7.60 7.31 -12.67
CA ASN A 85 -8.01 6.67 -13.91
C ASN A 85 -7.06 5.52 -14.26
N LYS A 86 -7.59 4.37 -14.66
CA LYS A 86 -6.81 3.16 -14.99
C LYS A 86 -5.68 3.39 -16.00
N LYS A 87 -5.88 4.29 -16.98
CA LYS A 87 -4.86 4.62 -17.98
C LYS A 87 -3.58 5.21 -17.41
N ASP A 88 -3.66 5.75 -16.19
CA ASP A 88 -2.55 6.42 -15.50
C ASP A 88 -1.94 5.53 -14.38
N TYR A 89 -2.49 4.31 -14.15
CA TYR A 89 -2.04 3.39 -13.09
C TYR A 89 -0.57 3.02 -13.22
N ASP A 90 -0.11 2.68 -14.42
CA ASP A 90 1.30 2.30 -14.64
C ASP A 90 2.25 3.37 -14.15
N LYS A 91 1.92 4.62 -14.46
CA LYS A 91 2.79 5.77 -14.21
C LYS A 91 2.80 6.20 -12.75
N TYR A 92 1.64 6.29 -12.11
CA TYR A 92 1.50 6.93 -10.82
C TYR A 92 1.29 5.95 -9.65
N ILE A 93 0.88 4.70 -9.94
CA ILE A 93 0.67 3.67 -8.93
C ILE A 93 1.70 2.56 -9.05
N TYR A 94 1.73 1.84 -10.20
CA TYR A 94 2.50 0.60 -10.31
C TYR A 94 4.00 0.84 -10.30
N ASN A 95 4.51 1.76 -11.11
CA ASN A 95 5.95 2.02 -11.19
C ASN A 95 6.54 2.55 -9.88
N PRO A 96 5.96 3.59 -9.22
CA PRO A 96 6.48 4.08 -7.95
C PRO A 96 6.38 3.05 -6.83
N THR A 97 5.29 2.28 -6.76
CA THR A 97 5.12 1.24 -5.74
C THR A 97 6.06 0.07 -5.98
N ARG A 98 6.26 -0.36 -7.24
CA ARG A 98 7.24 -1.39 -7.61
C ARG A 98 8.65 -1.00 -7.21
N ASP A 99 9.03 0.26 -7.33
CA ASP A 99 10.34 0.75 -6.92
C ASP A 99 10.54 0.62 -5.41
N LEU A 100 9.50 0.89 -4.60
CA LEU A 100 9.52 0.63 -3.16
C LEU A 100 9.58 -0.87 -2.85
N VAL A 101 8.78 -1.69 -3.53
CA VAL A 101 8.78 -3.16 -3.36
C VAL A 101 10.16 -3.73 -3.64
N ASN A 102 10.80 -3.34 -4.74
CA ASN A 102 12.15 -3.77 -5.08
C ASN A 102 13.16 -3.34 -4.01
N PHE A 103 13.03 -2.13 -3.49
CA PHE A 103 13.87 -1.65 -2.40
C PHE A 103 13.72 -2.49 -1.13
N VAL A 104 12.47 -2.76 -0.68
CA VAL A 104 12.21 -3.61 0.49
C VAL A 104 12.80 -5.00 0.30
N LYS A 105 12.57 -5.62 -0.85
CA LYS A 105 13.12 -6.95 -1.20
C LYS A 105 14.65 -6.98 -1.23
N SER A 106 15.29 -5.90 -1.66
CA SER A 106 16.77 -5.78 -1.61
C SER A 106 17.31 -5.84 -0.19
N LYS A 107 16.48 -5.52 0.81
CA LYS A 107 16.79 -5.65 2.25
C LYS A 107 16.45 -7.03 2.81
N LYS A 108 16.04 -8.00 1.97
CA LYS A 108 15.57 -9.34 2.36
C LYS A 108 14.39 -9.29 3.34
N THR A 109 13.55 -8.28 3.23
CA THR A 109 12.35 -8.07 4.05
C THR A 109 11.12 -8.33 3.19
N PRO A 110 10.15 -9.16 3.63
CA PRO A 110 8.88 -9.36 2.94
C PRO A 110 8.06 -8.06 2.86
N VAL A 111 7.26 -7.94 1.79
CA VAL A 111 6.44 -6.75 1.57
C VAL A 111 5.00 -7.10 1.25
N ILE A 112 4.09 -6.44 1.95
CA ILE A 112 2.64 -6.49 1.75
C ILE A 112 2.22 -5.22 1.03
N CYS A 113 1.40 -5.32 -0.02
CA CYS A 113 0.79 -4.14 -0.67
C CYS A 113 -0.72 -4.15 -0.51
N PHE A 114 -1.30 -2.97 -0.23
CA PHE A 114 -2.75 -2.76 -0.15
C PHE A 114 -3.19 -1.66 -1.12
N PRO A 115 -3.45 -1.99 -2.39
CA PRO A 115 -4.00 -1.05 -3.38
C PRO A 115 -5.52 -1.00 -3.28
N LYS A 116 -6.05 -0.16 -2.38
CA LYS A 116 -7.49 -0.05 -2.14
C LYS A 116 -8.25 0.45 -3.38
N GLY A 117 -9.35 -0.21 -3.70
CA GLY A 117 -10.27 0.21 -4.76
C GLY A 117 -9.83 -0.10 -6.19
N ILE A 118 -8.73 -0.83 -6.40
CA ILE A 118 -8.38 -1.33 -7.74
C ILE A 118 -9.28 -2.50 -8.12
N SER A 119 -9.47 -2.71 -9.43
CA SER A 119 -10.32 -3.79 -9.94
C SER A 119 -9.53 -4.98 -10.49
N ASP A 120 -8.24 -4.82 -10.79
CA ASP A 120 -7.39 -5.84 -11.42
C ASP A 120 -6.18 -6.16 -10.54
N TYR A 121 -6.41 -6.99 -9.53
CA TYR A 121 -5.38 -7.46 -8.61
C TYR A 121 -4.35 -8.34 -9.30
N LYS A 122 -4.75 -9.14 -10.31
CA LYS A 122 -3.84 -10.00 -11.05
C LYS A 122 -2.78 -9.18 -11.80
N ASN A 123 -3.20 -8.15 -12.49
CA ASN A 123 -2.29 -7.24 -13.19
C ASN A 123 -1.39 -6.49 -12.20
N TYR A 124 -1.96 -5.98 -11.09
CA TYR A 124 -1.19 -5.32 -10.05
C TYR A 124 -0.08 -6.24 -9.51
N VAL A 125 -0.41 -7.47 -9.12
CA VAL A 125 0.55 -8.45 -8.59
C VAL A 125 1.64 -8.77 -9.61
N SER A 126 1.28 -8.93 -10.88
CA SER A 126 2.24 -9.24 -11.95
C SER A 126 3.25 -8.11 -12.19
N LEU A 127 2.83 -6.85 -12.05
CA LEU A 127 3.64 -5.67 -12.33
C LEU A 127 4.42 -5.16 -11.11
N VAL A 128 3.78 -5.12 -9.94
CA VAL A 128 4.37 -4.60 -8.69
C VAL A 128 5.18 -5.67 -7.95
N LYS A 129 4.77 -6.95 -8.06
CA LYS A 129 5.44 -8.13 -7.48
C LYS A 129 5.61 -8.08 -5.95
N PRO A 130 4.58 -7.79 -5.17
CA PRO A 130 4.64 -7.91 -3.71
C PRO A 130 4.77 -9.38 -3.29
N ASP A 131 5.11 -9.65 -2.02
CA ASP A 131 5.08 -11.01 -1.46
C ASP A 131 3.71 -11.39 -0.94
N VAL A 132 2.91 -10.42 -0.52
CA VAL A 132 1.53 -10.58 -0.06
C VAL A 132 0.69 -9.44 -0.62
N ILE A 133 -0.55 -9.73 -1.02
CA ILE A 133 -1.53 -8.73 -1.39
C ILE A 133 -2.61 -8.59 -0.31
N SER A 134 -2.85 -7.37 0.15
CA SER A 134 -4.00 -7.06 1.00
C SER A 134 -5.15 -6.55 0.13
N ILE A 135 -6.36 -7.04 0.40
CA ILE A 135 -7.55 -6.73 -0.40
C ILE A 135 -8.59 -5.93 0.39
N ASP A 136 -9.42 -5.20 -0.34
CA ASP A 136 -10.55 -4.48 0.19
C ASP A 136 -11.69 -5.43 0.61
N TYR A 137 -12.53 -5.02 1.56
CA TYR A 137 -13.68 -5.81 2.02
C TYR A 137 -14.79 -5.94 0.97
N ASN A 138 -14.78 -5.11 -0.08
CA ASN A 138 -15.71 -5.21 -1.22
C ASN A 138 -15.29 -6.26 -2.25
N VAL A 139 -14.19 -6.96 -2.02
CA VAL A 139 -13.61 -7.93 -2.95
C VAL A 139 -13.77 -9.33 -2.38
N ASP A 140 -14.16 -10.27 -3.24
CA ASP A 140 -14.26 -11.70 -2.86
C ASP A 140 -12.87 -12.31 -2.72
N PRO A 141 -12.43 -12.68 -1.48
CA PRO A 141 -11.10 -13.23 -1.24
C PRO A 141 -10.83 -14.52 -2.01
N LYS A 142 -11.86 -15.35 -2.20
CA LYS A 142 -11.74 -16.63 -2.92
C LYS A 142 -11.40 -16.40 -4.38
N LYS A 143 -12.12 -15.50 -5.06
CA LYS A 143 -11.86 -15.18 -6.46
C LYS A 143 -10.46 -14.61 -6.67
N ILE A 144 -9.99 -13.79 -5.74
CA ILE A 144 -8.62 -13.26 -5.84
C ILE A 144 -7.59 -14.35 -5.63
N SER A 145 -7.72 -15.17 -4.57
CA SER A 145 -6.76 -16.26 -4.30
C SER A 145 -6.68 -17.31 -5.41
N GLU A 146 -7.76 -17.54 -6.15
CA GLU A 146 -7.76 -18.41 -7.32
C GLU A 146 -7.09 -17.79 -8.57
N SER A 147 -6.90 -16.47 -8.58
CA SER A 147 -6.38 -15.74 -9.74
C SER A 147 -4.89 -15.36 -9.64
N ILE A 148 -4.27 -15.51 -8.46
CA ILE A 148 -2.89 -15.11 -8.17
C ILE A 148 -2.18 -16.18 -7.32
N ASP A 149 -0.85 -16.25 -7.43
CA ASP A 149 -0.01 -17.27 -6.76
C ASP A 149 0.67 -16.76 -5.47
N ILE A 150 0.19 -15.67 -4.88
CA ILE A 150 0.73 -15.13 -3.63
C ILE A 150 -0.34 -15.09 -2.54
N PRO A 151 0.04 -15.11 -1.25
CA PRO A 151 -0.90 -15.00 -0.14
C PRO A 151 -1.77 -13.75 -0.21
N VAL A 152 -3.05 -13.91 0.21
CA VAL A 152 -4.04 -12.84 0.29
C VAL A 152 -4.33 -12.52 1.75
N GLN A 153 -4.38 -11.25 2.10
CA GLN A 153 -4.70 -10.72 3.42
C GLN A 153 -5.92 -9.78 3.36
N GLY A 154 -6.77 -9.77 4.41
CA GLY A 154 -7.86 -8.82 4.54
C GLY A 154 -9.22 -9.36 4.07
N GLY A 155 -10.10 -8.46 3.59
CA GLY A 155 -11.44 -8.81 3.14
C GLY A 155 -12.53 -8.72 4.23
N LEU A 156 -12.18 -8.48 5.51
CA LEU A 156 -13.16 -8.25 6.55
C LEU A 156 -13.67 -6.82 6.51
N ASN A 157 -14.99 -6.64 6.47
CA ASN A 157 -15.61 -5.34 6.59
C ASN A 157 -15.47 -4.84 8.04
N PRO A 158 -14.79 -3.70 8.30
CA PRO A 158 -14.58 -3.19 9.66
C PRO A 158 -15.89 -2.83 10.37
N ASN A 159 -16.97 -2.58 9.66
CA ASN A 159 -18.28 -2.31 10.26
C ASN A 159 -18.84 -3.50 11.05
N PHE A 160 -18.45 -4.73 10.73
CA PHE A 160 -18.82 -5.91 11.53
C PHE A 160 -18.18 -5.92 12.94
N LEU A 161 -17.12 -5.12 13.15
CA LEU A 161 -16.47 -5.03 14.45
C LEU A 161 -17.12 -4.02 15.39
N ILE A 162 -18.01 -3.16 14.88
CA ILE A 162 -18.72 -2.12 15.65
C ILE A 162 -20.24 -2.34 15.70
N GLY A 163 -20.73 -3.44 15.12
CA GLY A 163 -22.13 -3.88 15.24
C GLY A 163 -22.46 -4.36 16.65
N ASP A 164 -23.73 -4.28 17.02
CA ASP A 164 -24.23 -4.82 18.30
C ASP A 164 -23.95 -6.32 18.40
N LYS A 165 -23.54 -6.78 19.58
CA LYS A 165 -23.20 -8.19 19.87
C LYS A 165 -24.39 -9.14 19.84
N GLU A 166 -25.55 -8.74 19.33
CA GLU A 166 -26.82 -9.48 19.36
C GLU A 166 -27.28 -10.00 17.97
N GLU A 167 -26.37 -10.08 16.98
CA GLU A 167 -26.66 -10.81 15.73
C GLU A 167 -25.65 -11.94 15.47
#